data_8beda240b95803d900de91b0c83498a7
#
_entry.id   8beda240b95803d900de91b0c83498a7
#
_cell.length_a   1.000
_cell.length_b   1.000
_cell.length_c   1.000
_cell.angle_alpha   90.00
_cell.angle_beta   90.00
_cell.angle_gamma   90.00
#
_symmetry.space_group_name_H-M   'P 1'
#
loop_
_entity.id
_entity.type
_entity.pdbx_description
1 polymer ?
#
loop_
_entity_poly.entity_id
_entity_poly.type
_entity_poly.pdbx_seq_one_letter_code
_entity_poly.pdbx_strand_id
1 'polypeptide(L)'
;MTEKEYDKLVRDTMPKSPMGKDCLNAFWIGGLICLLGQVLTNCFGAMGLDKDAAGTATSMALVTLSALLTGLSLYDDIAKYGGAGTLVPITGFANAIAAPAVEFKTEGFILGVGAKIFTIAGPVIVYGLAASVVYGVIYWLSMIIAGG
;
A
#
# COMPACT_ATOMS: atom_id res chain seq x y z
N MET A 1 14.80 19.29 29.01
CA MET A 1 15.34 18.83 27.73
C MET A 1 14.85 19.77 26.65
N THR A 2 15.73 20.48 25.97
CA THR A 2 15.36 21.40 24.91
C THR A 2 15.09 20.63 23.61
N GLU A 3 14.35 21.22 22.67
CA GLU A 3 14.04 20.61 21.36
C GLU A 3 15.32 20.19 20.62
N LYS A 4 16.38 21.01 20.70
CA LYS A 4 17.70 20.72 20.10
C LYS A 4 18.43 19.55 20.77
N GLU A 5 18.28 19.38 22.07
CA GLU A 5 18.84 18.24 22.80
C GLU A 5 18.11 16.95 22.47
N TYR A 6 16.79 17.03 22.30
CA TYR A 6 15.96 15.90 21.84
C TYR A 6 16.34 15.47 20.43
N ASP A 7 16.44 16.40 19.50
CA ASP A 7 16.84 16.12 18.11
C ASP A 7 18.23 15.48 18.03
N LYS A 8 19.18 15.95 18.87
CA LYS A 8 20.52 15.37 18.92
C LYS A 8 20.48 13.95 19.47
N LEU A 9 19.73 13.71 20.55
CA LEU A 9 19.57 12.39 21.15
C LEU A 9 18.94 11.40 20.14
N VAL A 10 17.92 11.84 19.42
CA VAL A 10 17.24 11.03 18.37
C VAL A 10 18.23 10.66 17.27
N ARG A 11 18.99 11.62 16.74
CA ARG A 11 20.00 11.38 15.68
C ARG A 11 21.12 10.44 16.12
N ASP A 12 21.53 10.53 17.37
CA ASP A 12 22.64 9.72 17.92
C ASP A 12 22.16 8.29 18.27
N THR A 13 20.85 8.12 18.54
CA THR A 13 20.28 6.84 18.98
C THR A 13 19.62 6.05 17.82
N MET A 14 19.15 6.75 16.76
CA MET A 14 18.54 6.10 15.63
C MET A 14 19.58 5.34 14.79
N PRO A 15 19.36 4.04 14.52
CA PRO A 15 20.21 3.29 13.59
C PRO A 15 20.09 3.89 12.19
N LYS A 16 21.24 4.13 11.54
CA LYS A 16 21.27 4.62 10.17
C LYS A 16 20.81 3.52 9.24
N SER A 17 19.70 3.74 8.50
CA SER A 17 19.24 2.83 7.44
C SER A 17 20.27 2.73 6.30
N PRO A 18 20.67 1.54 5.89
CA PRO A 18 21.54 1.33 4.73
C PRO A 18 20.75 1.57 3.43
N MET A 19 20.55 2.84 3.07
CA MET A 19 19.67 3.29 2.00
C MET A 19 19.83 2.53 0.67
N GLY A 20 21.07 2.21 0.27
CA GLY A 20 21.33 1.47 -0.96
C GLY A 20 20.80 0.04 -0.93
N LYS A 21 20.96 -0.67 0.19
CA LYS A 21 20.45 -2.02 0.37
C LYS A 21 18.93 -2.03 0.46
N ASP A 22 18.37 -1.07 1.18
CA ASP A 22 16.92 -0.95 1.35
C ASP A 22 16.21 -0.63 0.01
N CYS A 23 16.80 0.25 -0.82
CA CYS A 23 16.31 0.53 -2.16
C CYS A 23 16.37 -0.71 -3.07
N LEU A 24 17.46 -1.48 -3.02
CA LEU A 24 17.59 -2.71 -3.80
C LEU A 24 16.55 -3.75 -3.39
N ASN A 25 16.36 -3.95 -2.10
CA ASN A 25 15.37 -4.88 -1.57
C ASN A 25 13.94 -4.45 -1.94
N ALA A 26 13.63 -3.16 -1.83
CA ALA A 26 12.35 -2.61 -2.24
C ALA A 26 12.09 -2.83 -3.74
N PHE A 27 13.09 -2.63 -4.58
CA PHE A 27 13.00 -2.86 -6.02
C PHE A 27 12.70 -4.33 -6.35
N TRP A 28 13.44 -5.27 -5.74
CA TRP A 28 13.25 -6.69 -6.00
C TRP A 28 11.89 -7.19 -5.51
N ILE A 29 11.53 -6.91 -4.27
CA ILE A 29 10.29 -7.42 -3.68
C ILE A 29 9.08 -6.74 -4.31
N GLY A 30 9.11 -5.42 -4.51
CA GLY A 30 8.07 -4.71 -5.23
C GLY A 30 7.93 -5.18 -6.67
N GLY A 31 9.05 -5.41 -7.37
CA GLY A 31 9.08 -5.96 -8.72
C GLY A 31 8.45 -7.36 -8.80
N LEU A 32 8.73 -8.24 -7.84
CA LEU A 32 8.11 -9.57 -7.77
C LEU A 32 6.59 -9.50 -7.55
N ILE A 33 6.12 -8.59 -6.70
CA ILE A 33 4.68 -8.37 -6.50
C ILE A 33 4.02 -7.88 -7.79
N CYS A 34 4.66 -6.94 -8.50
CA CYS A 34 4.17 -6.45 -9.78
C CYS A 34 4.17 -7.56 -10.86
N LEU A 35 5.22 -8.39 -10.89
CA LEU A 35 5.29 -9.54 -11.79
C LEU A 35 4.15 -10.53 -11.54
N LEU A 36 3.89 -10.85 -10.26
CA LEU A 36 2.76 -11.69 -9.88
C LEU A 36 1.44 -11.10 -10.34
N GLY A 37 1.24 -9.80 -10.16
CA GLY A 37 0.06 -9.08 -10.66
C GLY A 37 -0.08 -9.18 -12.17
N GLN A 38 1.01 -9.02 -12.93
CA GLN A 38 0.98 -9.13 -14.39
C GLN A 38 0.65 -10.56 -14.84
N VAL A 39 1.22 -11.58 -14.18
CA VAL A 39 0.90 -12.98 -14.47
C VAL A 39 -0.58 -13.27 -14.24
N LEU A 40 -1.15 -12.82 -13.12
CA LEU A 40 -2.56 -12.97 -12.84
C LEU A 40 -3.44 -12.28 -13.89
N THR A 41 -3.10 -11.05 -14.26
CA THR A 41 -3.82 -10.30 -15.29
C THR A 41 -3.81 -11.04 -16.63
N ASN A 42 -2.67 -11.58 -17.03
CA ASN A 42 -2.55 -12.37 -18.24
C ASN A 42 -3.38 -13.67 -18.18
N CYS A 43 -3.37 -14.34 -17.02
CA CYS A 43 -4.18 -15.55 -16.81
C CYS A 43 -5.68 -15.25 -16.92
N PHE A 44 -6.15 -14.19 -16.27
CA PHE A 44 -7.56 -13.80 -16.34
C PHE A 44 -7.96 -13.35 -17.76
N GLY A 45 -7.08 -12.64 -18.47
CA GLY A 45 -7.29 -12.32 -19.88
C GLY A 45 -7.38 -13.56 -20.78
N ALA A 46 -6.52 -14.57 -20.53
CA ALA A 46 -6.57 -15.85 -21.25
C ALA A 46 -7.84 -16.67 -20.94
N MET A 47 -8.48 -16.43 -19.78
CA MET A 47 -9.78 -17.02 -19.44
C MET A 47 -10.97 -16.31 -20.11
N GLY A 48 -10.71 -15.28 -20.91
CA GLY A 48 -11.74 -14.56 -21.67
C GLY A 48 -12.29 -13.31 -21.00
N LEU A 49 -11.66 -12.83 -19.90
CA LEU A 49 -12.04 -11.56 -19.32
C LEU A 49 -11.48 -10.42 -20.17
N ASP A 50 -12.27 -9.37 -20.34
CA ASP A 50 -11.80 -8.12 -20.93
C ASP A 50 -10.76 -7.43 -20.02
N LYS A 51 -10.08 -6.44 -20.55
CA LYS A 51 -8.95 -5.79 -19.87
C LYS A 51 -9.32 -5.22 -18.49
N ASP A 52 -10.49 -4.61 -18.38
CA ASP A 52 -10.95 -3.95 -17.15
C ASP A 52 -11.38 -4.99 -16.11
N ALA A 53 -12.09 -6.04 -16.53
CA ALA A 53 -12.46 -7.14 -15.66
C ALA A 53 -11.25 -7.95 -15.19
N ALA A 54 -10.27 -8.20 -16.06
CA ALA A 54 -9.02 -8.89 -15.70
C ALA A 54 -8.22 -8.08 -14.67
N GLY A 55 -8.13 -6.74 -14.82
CA GLY A 55 -7.50 -5.85 -13.86
C GLY A 55 -8.19 -5.87 -12.49
N THR A 56 -9.52 -5.84 -12.50
CA THR A 56 -10.32 -5.91 -11.26
C THR A 56 -10.15 -7.25 -10.58
N ALA A 57 -10.22 -8.36 -11.30
CA ALA A 57 -10.02 -9.71 -10.77
C ALA A 57 -8.60 -9.87 -10.16
N THR A 58 -7.59 -9.34 -10.84
CA THR A 58 -6.20 -9.32 -10.33
C THR A 58 -6.10 -8.56 -9.00
N SER A 59 -6.72 -7.38 -8.92
CA SER A 59 -6.73 -6.58 -7.70
C SER A 59 -7.40 -7.32 -6.54
N MET A 60 -8.54 -7.96 -6.80
CA MET A 60 -9.24 -8.78 -5.80
C MET A 60 -8.40 -9.97 -5.34
N ALA A 61 -7.74 -10.67 -6.26
CA ALA A 61 -6.85 -11.79 -5.93
C ALA A 61 -5.66 -11.35 -5.07
N LEU A 62 -4.99 -10.25 -5.42
CA LEU A 62 -3.86 -9.70 -4.67
C LEU A 62 -4.26 -9.21 -3.28
N VAL A 63 -5.41 -8.53 -3.15
CA VAL A 63 -5.95 -8.09 -1.86
C VAL A 63 -6.26 -9.29 -0.97
N THR A 64 -6.92 -10.31 -1.51
CA THR A 64 -7.24 -11.54 -0.77
C THR A 64 -5.97 -12.27 -0.33
N LEU A 65 -5.00 -12.43 -1.22
CA LEU A 65 -3.72 -13.07 -0.90
C LEU A 65 -2.99 -12.30 0.21
N SER A 66 -2.93 -10.99 0.12
CA SER A 66 -2.30 -10.15 1.14
C SER A 66 -3.00 -10.28 2.49
N ALA A 67 -4.33 -10.23 2.52
CA ALA A 67 -5.09 -10.38 3.76
C ALA A 67 -4.86 -11.77 4.41
N LEU A 68 -4.79 -12.83 3.61
CA LEU A 68 -4.46 -14.18 4.09
C LEU A 68 -3.04 -14.25 4.67
N LEU A 69 -2.04 -13.71 3.96
CA LEU A 69 -0.65 -13.67 4.42
C LEU A 69 -0.52 -12.84 5.71
N THR A 70 -1.26 -11.75 5.83
CA THR A 70 -1.31 -10.92 7.05
C THR A 70 -1.93 -11.71 8.22
N GLY A 71 -3.05 -12.39 7.98
CA GLY A 71 -3.70 -13.23 9.00
C GLY A 71 -2.84 -14.39 9.48
N LEU A 72 -1.91 -14.86 8.65
CA LEU A 72 -0.92 -15.89 8.99
C LEU A 72 0.39 -15.31 9.54
N SER A 73 0.50 -13.98 9.72
CA SER A 73 1.69 -13.27 10.17
C SER A 73 2.93 -13.45 9.24
N LEU A 74 2.70 -13.85 7.99
CA LEU A 74 3.76 -14.04 6.99
C LEU A 74 4.09 -12.76 6.23
N TYR A 75 3.12 -11.85 6.08
CA TYR A 75 3.32 -10.60 5.34
C TYR A 75 4.34 -9.69 6.02
N ASP A 76 4.35 -9.66 7.36
CA ASP A 76 5.29 -8.85 8.15
C ASP A 76 6.75 -9.25 7.92
N ASP A 77 7.02 -10.54 7.76
CA ASP A 77 8.37 -11.03 7.46
C ASP A 77 8.83 -10.59 6.08
N ILE A 78 7.93 -10.60 5.09
CA ILE A 78 8.21 -10.06 3.76
C ILE A 78 8.43 -8.54 3.82
N ALA A 79 7.61 -7.83 4.60
CA ALA A 79 7.67 -6.38 4.74
C ALA A 79 8.97 -5.89 5.41
N LYS A 80 9.52 -6.63 6.38
CA LYS A 80 10.81 -6.33 7.02
C LYS A 80 11.95 -6.21 6.01
N TYR A 81 11.94 -7.03 4.96
CA TYR A 81 12.96 -7.01 3.92
C TYR A 81 12.60 -6.09 2.75
N GLY A 82 11.31 -6.03 2.41
CA GLY A 82 10.81 -5.31 1.25
C GLY A 82 10.62 -3.81 1.46
N GLY A 83 10.42 -3.39 2.71
CA GLY A 83 10.20 -1.98 3.04
C GLY A 83 9.17 -1.31 2.13
N ALA A 84 9.55 -0.23 1.45
CA ALA A 84 8.68 0.49 0.52
C ALA A 84 8.15 -0.38 -0.64
N GLY A 85 8.87 -1.43 -1.04
CA GLY A 85 8.45 -2.34 -2.11
C GLY A 85 7.20 -3.15 -1.77
N THR A 86 6.94 -3.40 -0.50
CA THR A 86 5.70 -4.05 -0.03
C THR A 86 4.59 -3.05 0.29
N LEU A 87 4.95 -1.80 0.58
CA LEU A 87 4.00 -0.77 1.01
C LEU A 87 3.24 -0.13 -0.16
N VAL A 88 3.94 0.12 -1.29
CA VAL A 88 3.39 0.83 -2.45
C VAL A 88 2.32 0.02 -3.21
N PRO A 89 2.49 -1.29 -3.46
CA PRO A 89 1.46 -2.07 -4.15
C PRO A 89 0.15 -2.18 -3.37
N ILE A 90 -0.94 -2.57 -4.06
CA ILE A 90 -2.27 -2.78 -3.46
C ILE A 90 -2.24 -3.77 -2.29
N THR A 91 -1.29 -4.70 -2.30
CA THR A 91 -1.05 -5.66 -1.21
C THR A 91 -0.65 -4.98 0.09
N GLY A 92 0.13 -3.90 0.03
CA GLY A 92 0.50 -3.10 1.21
C GLY A 92 -0.70 -2.42 1.85
N PHE A 93 -1.57 -1.85 1.04
CA PHE A 93 -2.82 -1.26 1.54
C PHE A 93 -3.74 -2.32 2.16
N ALA A 94 -3.86 -3.49 1.53
CA ALA A 94 -4.64 -4.61 2.06
C ALA A 94 -4.07 -5.09 3.41
N ASN A 95 -2.74 -5.22 3.55
CA ASN A 95 -2.08 -5.53 4.81
C ASN A 95 -2.37 -4.47 5.89
N ALA A 96 -2.28 -3.18 5.52
CA ALA A 96 -2.53 -2.07 6.44
C ALA A 96 -3.97 -2.03 6.97
N ILE A 97 -4.92 -2.64 6.26
CA ILE A 97 -6.31 -2.80 6.70
C ILE A 97 -6.51 -4.11 7.47
N ALA A 98 -5.92 -5.21 7.00
CA ALA A 98 -6.09 -6.53 7.59
C ALA A 98 -5.40 -6.68 8.95
N ALA A 99 -4.20 -6.10 9.12
CA ALA A 99 -3.45 -6.17 10.37
C ALA A 99 -4.22 -5.59 11.56
N PRO A 100 -4.76 -4.35 11.52
CA PRO A 100 -5.60 -3.84 12.59
C PRO A 100 -6.88 -4.64 12.82
N ALA A 101 -7.46 -5.21 11.77
CA ALA A 101 -8.65 -6.05 11.90
C ALA A 101 -8.39 -7.32 12.73
N VAL A 102 -7.20 -7.89 12.61
CA VAL A 102 -6.77 -9.05 13.40
C VAL A 102 -6.39 -8.63 14.83
N GLU A 103 -5.55 -7.59 14.95
CA GLU A 103 -4.96 -7.13 16.21
C GLU A 103 -6.02 -6.60 17.19
N PHE A 104 -6.93 -5.74 16.71
CA PHE A 104 -7.92 -5.06 17.55
C PHE A 104 -9.28 -5.76 17.61
N LYS A 105 -9.37 -7.01 17.17
CA LYS A 105 -10.61 -7.81 17.21
C LYS A 105 -11.18 -7.94 18.62
N THR A 106 -10.33 -8.04 19.64
CA THR A 106 -10.71 -8.17 21.05
C THR A 106 -11.32 -6.89 21.63
N GLU A 107 -11.05 -5.72 21.03
CA GLU A 107 -11.62 -4.44 21.44
C GLU A 107 -13.03 -4.19 20.86
N GLY A 108 -13.57 -5.13 20.09
CA GLY A 108 -14.89 -5.07 19.47
C GLY A 108 -14.88 -4.56 18.04
N PHE A 109 -16.01 -4.80 17.33
CA PHE A 109 -16.07 -4.52 15.89
C PHE A 109 -16.14 -3.03 15.55
N ILE A 110 -16.79 -2.21 16.35
CA ILE A 110 -17.01 -0.78 16.06
C ILE A 110 -15.83 0.06 16.52
N LEU A 111 -15.52 0.02 17.82
CA LEU A 111 -14.50 0.87 18.44
C LEU A 111 -13.07 0.30 18.25
N GLY A 112 -12.93 -1.02 18.17
CA GLY A 112 -11.67 -1.68 17.86
C GLY A 112 -11.41 -1.73 16.36
N VAL A 113 -11.92 -2.75 15.72
CA VAL A 113 -11.63 -3.04 14.29
C VAL A 113 -11.98 -1.87 13.38
N GLY A 114 -13.23 -1.39 13.44
CA GLY A 114 -13.72 -0.33 12.55
C GLY A 114 -12.92 0.96 12.70
N ALA A 115 -12.78 1.47 13.93
CA ALA A 115 -12.05 2.70 14.19
C ALA A 115 -10.58 2.60 13.73
N LYS A 116 -9.92 1.49 13.98
CA LYS A 116 -8.51 1.29 13.61
C LYS A 116 -8.29 1.16 12.10
N ILE A 117 -9.16 0.44 11.40
CA ILE A 117 -9.14 0.40 9.92
C ILE A 117 -9.26 1.80 9.35
N PHE A 118 -10.21 2.60 9.81
CA PHE A 118 -10.42 3.95 9.28
C PHE A 118 -9.30 4.92 9.66
N THR A 119 -8.62 4.73 10.78
CA THR A 119 -7.45 5.54 11.14
C THR A 119 -6.34 5.41 10.11
N ILE A 120 -6.19 4.24 9.48
CA ILE A 120 -5.17 3.98 8.45
C ILE A 120 -5.72 4.25 7.05
N ALA A 121 -6.88 3.70 6.72
CA ALA A 121 -7.48 3.82 5.39
C ALA A 121 -7.99 5.25 5.11
N GLY A 122 -8.48 5.96 6.12
CA GLY A 122 -9.03 7.31 5.97
C GLY A 122 -8.08 8.29 5.30
N PRO A 123 -6.88 8.53 5.84
CA PRO A 123 -5.90 9.42 5.22
C PRO A 123 -5.52 9.03 3.80
N VAL A 124 -5.35 7.74 3.51
CA VAL A 124 -5.01 7.26 2.16
C VAL A 124 -6.12 7.61 1.17
N ILE A 125 -7.37 7.37 1.53
CA ILE A 125 -8.54 7.70 0.69
C ILE A 125 -8.65 9.22 0.49
N VAL A 126 -8.53 9.99 1.56
CA VAL A 126 -8.66 11.46 1.50
C VAL A 126 -7.57 12.08 0.63
N TYR A 127 -6.30 11.72 0.85
CA TYR A 127 -5.20 12.24 0.05
C TYR A 127 -5.23 11.74 -1.40
N GLY A 128 -5.60 10.49 -1.63
CA GLY A 128 -5.75 9.94 -2.97
C GLY A 128 -6.86 10.64 -3.76
N LEU A 129 -8.02 10.85 -3.12
CA LEU A 129 -9.14 11.56 -3.73
C LEU A 129 -8.79 13.03 -4.00
N ALA A 130 -8.19 13.72 -3.03
CA ALA A 130 -7.78 15.12 -3.20
C ALA A 130 -6.77 15.28 -4.35
N ALA A 131 -5.76 14.42 -4.41
CA ALA A 131 -4.79 14.43 -5.51
C ALA A 131 -5.45 14.14 -6.87
N SER A 132 -6.39 13.22 -6.93
CA SER A 132 -7.14 12.89 -8.16
C SER A 132 -7.99 14.06 -8.63
N VAL A 133 -8.64 14.78 -7.72
CA VAL A 133 -9.42 15.98 -8.06
C VAL A 133 -8.52 17.08 -8.61
N VAL A 134 -7.39 17.37 -7.95
CA VAL A 134 -6.43 18.37 -8.42
C VAL A 134 -5.90 18.01 -9.81
N TYR A 135 -5.48 16.77 -10.00
CA TYR A 135 -5.03 16.30 -11.31
C TYR A 135 -6.12 16.40 -12.38
N GLY A 136 -7.34 15.98 -12.04
CA GLY A 136 -8.50 16.05 -12.96
C GLY A 136 -8.81 17.46 -13.41
N VAL A 137 -8.75 18.43 -12.50
CA VAL A 137 -8.94 19.85 -12.84
C VAL A 137 -7.82 20.36 -13.77
N ILE A 138 -6.56 20.05 -13.44
CA ILE A 138 -5.42 20.43 -14.30
C ILE A 138 -5.55 19.81 -15.70
N TYR A 139 -5.90 18.53 -15.77
CA TYR A 139 -6.08 17.82 -17.02
C TYR A 139 -7.22 18.42 -17.84
N TRP A 140 -8.36 18.72 -17.23
CA TRP A 140 -9.51 19.35 -17.88
C TRP A 140 -9.14 20.74 -18.43
N LEU A 141 -8.46 21.57 -17.62
CA LEU A 141 -7.97 22.88 -18.09
C LEU A 141 -7.00 22.74 -19.26
N SER A 142 -6.09 21.78 -19.21
CA SER A 142 -5.14 21.55 -20.32
C SER A 142 -5.84 21.15 -21.62
N MET A 143 -6.91 20.38 -21.55
CA MET A 143 -7.72 20.03 -22.72
C MET A 143 -8.40 21.25 -23.34
N ILE A 144 -8.97 22.16 -22.51
CA ILE A 144 -9.59 23.38 -23.00
C ILE A 144 -8.55 24.29 -23.70
N ILE A 145 -7.36 24.44 -23.10
CA ILE A 145 -6.30 25.31 -23.63
C ILE A 145 -5.69 24.71 -24.90
N ALA A 146 -5.55 23.39 -24.98
CA ALA A 146 -5.00 22.71 -26.15
C ALA A 146 -5.97 22.60 -27.34
N GLY A 147 -7.20 23.11 -27.20
CA GLY A 147 -8.19 23.16 -28.29
C GLY A 147 -8.84 21.83 -28.54
N GLY A 148 -9.17 21.07 -27.47
CA GLY A 148 -9.82 19.76 -27.32
C GLY A 148 -10.38 19.14 -28.53
#